data_0abd616e0ec07f0d0cfce9a1f47d6283
#
_entry.id   0abd616e0ec07f0d0cfce9a1f47d6283
#
_cell.length_a   1.000
_cell.length_b   1.000
_cell.length_c   1.000
_cell.angle_alpha   90.00
_cell.angle_beta   90.00
_cell.angle_gamma   90.00
#
_symmetry.space_group_name_H-M   'P 1'
#
loop_
_entity.id
_entity.type
_entity.pdbx_description
1 polymer ?
#
loop_
_entity_poly.entity_id
_entity_poly.type
_entity_poly.pdbx_seq_one_letter_code
_entity_poly.pdbx_strand_id
1 'polypeptide(L)'
;MWEVVKGDFRHFHTDLLQDCNDLVHDPVNLGVLAVGGAASGYVRCAHDDEIDDHFEINGHYANDRTFSRDFSIAVGAVPLTELSLMGVGYLGGLMGENDELRQVSHDLIEAQALNTILTNLLKVAAQDQGPNSERFAWPSGHTSTAVTFAAVLQEHYGWWAGVPLYALSGFVMYERMETGEHWASDVIFGAALGYTVGRTVAKGHKPEIFGMEVVPFIDPQMQVAGLSLTKRF
;
A
#
# COMPACT_ATOMS: atom_id res chain seq x y z
N MET A 1 -13.68 -3.93 25.49
CA MET A 1 -13.38 -4.61 24.20
C MET A 1 -14.46 -4.40 23.14
N TRP A 2 -15.69 -4.94 23.29
CA TRP A 2 -16.73 -4.83 22.25
C TRP A 2 -17.15 -3.39 21.91
N GLU A 3 -17.24 -2.49 22.87
CA GLU A 3 -17.58 -1.08 22.64
C GLU A 3 -16.44 -0.32 21.93
N VAL A 4 -15.18 -0.71 22.15
CA VAL A 4 -14.01 -0.16 21.42
C VAL A 4 -14.08 -0.58 19.95
N VAL A 5 -14.27 -1.87 19.68
CA VAL A 5 -14.43 -2.38 18.30
C VAL A 5 -15.59 -1.69 17.57
N LYS A 6 -16.74 -1.55 18.23
CA LYS A 6 -17.86 -0.80 17.65
C LYS A 6 -17.51 0.67 17.40
N GLY A 7 -16.70 1.28 18.26
CA GLY A 7 -16.22 2.65 18.09
C GLY A 7 -15.36 2.77 16.83
N ASP A 8 -14.37 1.91 16.71
CA ASP A 8 -13.40 1.92 15.61
C ASP A 8 -14.06 1.69 14.24
N PHE A 9 -15.03 0.80 14.14
CA PHE A 9 -15.69 0.50 12.86
C PHE A 9 -17.06 1.17 12.66
N ARG A 10 -17.46 2.04 13.57
CA ARG A 10 -18.79 2.69 13.50
C ARG A 10 -18.94 3.58 12.27
N HIS A 11 -17.88 4.23 11.90
CA HIS A 11 -17.83 5.19 10.81
C HIS A 11 -17.05 4.70 9.59
N PHE A 12 -16.61 3.46 9.58
CA PHE A 12 -15.73 2.87 8.56
C PHE A 12 -16.14 3.21 7.11
N HIS A 13 -17.45 3.18 6.81
CA HIS A 13 -17.94 3.53 5.47
C HIS A 13 -17.85 5.03 5.16
N THR A 14 -18.00 5.89 6.19
CA THR A 14 -17.84 7.35 6.02
C THR A 14 -16.38 7.73 5.93
N ASP A 15 -15.51 7.04 6.66
CA ASP A 15 -14.08 7.24 6.68
C ASP A 15 -13.50 6.86 5.30
N LEU A 16 -13.88 5.72 4.73
CA LEU A 16 -13.53 5.35 3.35
C LEU A 16 -13.96 6.38 2.30
N LEU A 17 -15.15 6.98 2.45
CA LEU A 17 -15.61 8.03 1.53
C LEU A 17 -14.83 9.32 1.72
N GLN A 18 -14.46 9.66 2.94
CA GLN A 18 -13.61 10.81 3.24
C GLN A 18 -12.21 10.60 2.67
N ASP A 19 -11.62 9.44 2.89
CA ASP A 19 -10.31 9.09 2.33
C ASP A 19 -10.30 9.13 0.80
N CYS A 20 -11.37 8.64 0.15
CA CYS A 20 -11.52 8.83 -1.31
C CYS A 20 -11.51 10.30 -1.70
N ASN A 21 -12.20 11.15 -0.95
CA ASN A 21 -12.21 12.58 -1.21
C ASN A 21 -10.83 13.20 -0.97
N ASP A 22 -10.17 12.87 0.12
CA ASP A 22 -8.86 13.41 0.48
C ASP A 22 -7.77 12.94 -0.50
N LEU A 23 -7.86 11.69 -0.97
CA LEU A 23 -6.95 11.15 -1.98
C LEU A 23 -6.94 12.01 -3.25
N VAL A 24 -8.10 12.45 -3.72
CA VAL A 24 -8.22 13.25 -4.96
C VAL A 24 -8.09 14.75 -4.75
N HIS A 25 -8.00 15.24 -3.51
CA HIS A 25 -7.82 16.66 -3.20
C HIS A 25 -6.44 16.99 -2.63
N ASP A 26 -5.67 16.00 -2.14
CA ASP A 26 -4.28 16.22 -1.71
C ASP A 26 -3.38 16.44 -2.95
N PRO A 27 -2.73 17.61 -3.08
CA PRO A 27 -1.89 17.92 -4.25
C PRO A 27 -0.67 17.01 -4.38
N VAL A 28 -0.17 16.42 -3.28
CA VAL A 28 0.92 15.45 -3.32
C VAL A 28 0.43 14.13 -3.94
N ASN A 29 -0.74 13.66 -3.54
CA ASN A 29 -1.35 12.46 -4.12
C ASN A 29 -1.62 12.65 -5.61
N LEU A 30 -2.21 13.78 -5.99
CA LEU A 30 -2.43 14.11 -7.41
C LEU A 30 -1.12 14.14 -8.20
N GLY A 31 -0.06 14.71 -7.62
CA GLY A 31 1.28 14.72 -8.22
C GLY A 31 1.83 13.30 -8.41
N VAL A 32 1.74 12.45 -7.39
CA VAL A 32 2.20 11.05 -7.46
C VAL A 32 1.40 10.25 -8.48
N LEU A 33 0.07 10.38 -8.48
CA LEU A 33 -0.78 9.67 -9.44
C LEU A 33 -0.55 10.18 -10.88
N ALA A 34 -0.34 11.48 -11.07
CA ALA A 34 -0.05 12.05 -12.38
C ALA A 34 1.30 11.56 -12.91
N VAL A 35 2.35 11.57 -12.08
CA VAL A 35 3.68 11.07 -12.46
C VAL A 35 3.65 9.56 -12.68
N GLY A 36 3.02 8.80 -11.77
CA GLY A 36 2.86 7.36 -11.89
C GLY A 36 2.06 6.96 -13.13
N GLY A 37 0.98 7.68 -13.41
CA GLY A 37 0.16 7.48 -14.60
C GLY A 37 0.90 7.82 -15.89
N ALA A 38 1.65 8.92 -15.92
CA ALA A 38 2.47 9.31 -17.06
C ALA A 38 3.61 8.30 -17.31
N ALA A 39 4.29 7.87 -16.24
CA ALA A 39 5.35 6.86 -16.32
C ALA A 39 4.79 5.50 -16.80
N SER A 40 3.68 5.04 -16.22
CA SER A 40 2.97 3.83 -16.65
C SER A 40 2.58 3.91 -18.14
N GLY A 41 1.94 5.01 -18.55
CA GLY A 41 1.56 5.22 -19.95
C GLY A 41 2.75 5.27 -20.91
N TYR A 42 3.85 5.91 -20.53
CA TYR A 42 5.08 5.94 -21.32
C TYR A 42 5.70 4.56 -21.48
N VAL A 43 5.84 3.82 -20.37
CA VAL A 43 6.40 2.46 -20.38
C VAL A 43 5.52 1.53 -21.20
N ARG A 44 4.19 1.66 -21.05
CA ARG A 44 3.21 0.88 -21.82
C ARG A 44 3.37 1.05 -23.33
N CYS A 45 3.60 2.28 -23.78
CA CYS A 45 3.69 2.58 -25.22
C CYS A 45 5.06 2.30 -25.82
N ALA A 46 6.12 2.28 -25.03
CA ALA A 46 7.46 2.31 -25.54
C ALA A 46 8.36 1.13 -25.11
N HIS A 47 8.07 0.49 -23.97
CA HIS A 47 9.03 -0.39 -23.33
C HIS A 47 8.44 -1.68 -22.73
N ASP A 48 7.12 -1.84 -22.59
CA ASP A 48 6.56 -3.04 -21.96
C ASP A 48 6.98 -4.32 -22.66
N ASP A 49 6.90 -4.36 -23.99
CA ASP A 49 7.31 -5.53 -24.77
C ASP A 49 8.81 -5.83 -24.61
N GLU A 50 9.67 -4.80 -24.64
CA GLU A 50 11.12 -4.96 -24.47
C GLU A 50 11.49 -5.45 -23.07
N ILE A 51 10.81 -4.94 -22.05
CA ILE A 51 11.02 -5.35 -20.65
C ILE A 51 10.53 -6.79 -20.46
N ASP A 52 9.38 -7.12 -21.02
CA ASP A 52 8.81 -8.47 -20.95
C ASP A 52 9.71 -9.52 -21.63
N ASP A 53 10.19 -9.22 -22.83
CA ASP A 53 11.16 -10.07 -23.56
C ASP A 53 12.42 -10.39 -22.73
N HIS A 54 12.80 -9.50 -21.81
CA HIS A 54 13.92 -9.73 -20.90
C HIS A 54 13.63 -10.82 -19.86
N PHE A 55 12.38 -10.94 -19.44
CA PHE A 55 11.93 -11.96 -18.48
C PHE A 55 11.52 -13.28 -19.14
N GLU A 56 11.14 -13.21 -20.44
CA GLU A 56 10.77 -14.39 -21.22
C GLU A 56 12.02 -15.07 -21.79
N ILE A 57 12.45 -16.18 -21.20
CA ILE A 57 13.59 -16.96 -21.68
C ILE A 57 13.08 -18.13 -22.54
N ASN A 58 13.41 -18.12 -23.83
CA ASN A 58 13.02 -19.18 -24.80
C ASN A 58 11.49 -19.38 -24.93
N GLY A 59 10.70 -18.32 -24.84
CA GLY A 59 9.24 -18.40 -24.93
C GLY A 59 8.57 -18.92 -23.65
N HIS A 60 9.25 -18.89 -22.50
CA HIS A 60 8.72 -19.36 -21.24
C HIS A 60 9.13 -18.42 -20.11
N TYR A 61 8.15 -17.96 -19.35
CA TYR A 61 8.40 -17.31 -18.06
C TYR A 61 8.90 -18.33 -17.03
N ALA A 62 9.58 -17.86 -16.01
CA ALA A 62 10.02 -18.69 -14.89
C ALA A 62 8.80 -19.30 -14.16
N ASN A 63 8.23 -20.35 -14.74
CA ASN A 63 6.99 -20.98 -14.28
C ASN A 63 7.22 -22.03 -13.20
N ASP A 64 8.47 -22.37 -12.92
CA ASP A 64 8.80 -23.30 -11.84
C ASP A 64 9.05 -22.51 -10.55
N ARG A 65 8.60 -23.09 -9.42
CA ARG A 65 8.75 -22.58 -8.05
C ARG A 65 10.13 -21.98 -7.82
N THR A 66 10.28 -20.74 -8.21
CA THR A 66 11.47 -19.96 -7.90
C THR A 66 11.34 -19.46 -6.47
N PHE A 67 12.46 -19.30 -5.78
CA PHE A 67 12.49 -18.69 -4.44
C PHE A 67 11.75 -17.34 -4.42
N SER A 68 11.82 -16.56 -5.51
CA SER A 68 11.12 -15.30 -5.66
C SER A 68 9.60 -15.45 -5.55
N ARG A 69 9.02 -16.41 -6.25
CA ARG A 69 7.57 -16.66 -6.23
C ARG A 69 7.10 -17.15 -4.85
N ASP A 70 7.79 -18.15 -4.29
CA ASP A 70 7.41 -18.68 -2.97
C ASP A 70 7.57 -17.63 -1.88
N PHE A 71 8.58 -16.77 -1.98
CA PHE A 71 8.81 -15.68 -1.05
C PHE A 71 7.79 -14.57 -1.20
N SER A 72 7.45 -14.14 -2.43
CA SER A 72 6.45 -13.08 -2.65
C SER A 72 5.05 -13.53 -2.24
N ILE A 73 4.72 -14.80 -2.46
CA ILE A 73 3.48 -15.42 -1.95
C ILE A 73 3.47 -15.41 -0.42
N ALA A 74 4.60 -15.70 0.21
CA ALA A 74 4.69 -15.76 1.67
C ALA A 74 4.66 -14.38 2.34
N VAL A 75 5.20 -13.35 1.69
CA VAL A 75 5.44 -12.02 2.30
C VAL A 75 4.36 -10.98 1.96
N GLY A 76 3.64 -11.13 0.88
CA GLY A 76 2.71 -10.05 0.53
C GLY A 76 1.78 -10.34 -0.64
N ALA A 77 1.92 -11.48 -1.26
CA ALA A 77 1.10 -11.81 -2.42
C ALA A 77 -0.24 -12.46 -2.05
N VAL A 78 -0.47 -12.76 -0.77
CA VAL A 78 -1.71 -13.42 -0.34
C VAL A 78 -2.52 -12.46 0.51
N PRO A 79 -3.65 -11.96 0.01
CA PRO A 79 -4.58 -11.10 0.77
C PRO A 79 -4.94 -11.69 2.15
N LEU A 80 -4.97 -13.02 2.25
CA LEU A 80 -5.26 -13.74 3.49
C LEU A 80 -4.13 -13.61 4.53
N THR A 81 -2.86 -13.58 4.12
CA THR A 81 -1.73 -13.44 5.06
C THR A 81 -1.69 -12.04 5.64
N GLU A 82 -1.85 -11.03 4.79
CA GLU A 82 -1.90 -9.63 5.23
C GLU A 82 -3.11 -9.36 6.11
N LEU A 83 -4.30 -9.79 5.70
CA LEU A 83 -5.52 -9.66 6.49
C LEU A 83 -5.39 -10.38 7.85
N SER A 84 -4.71 -11.54 7.89
CA SER A 84 -4.44 -12.26 9.13
C SER A 84 -3.48 -11.49 10.03
N LEU A 85 -2.40 -10.92 9.49
CA LEU A 85 -1.45 -10.08 10.25
C LEU A 85 -2.12 -8.83 10.81
N MET A 86 -2.93 -8.15 10.01
CA MET A 86 -3.70 -6.98 10.45
C MET A 86 -4.71 -7.35 11.54
N GLY A 87 -5.45 -8.45 11.35
CA GLY A 87 -6.40 -8.96 12.35
C GLY A 87 -5.72 -9.36 13.67
N VAL A 88 -4.59 -10.07 13.59
CA VAL A 88 -3.79 -10.43 14.77
C VAL A 88 -3.22 -9.19 15.45
N GLY A 89 -2.71 -8.22 14.69
CA GLY A 89 -2.23 -6.95 15.22
C GLY A 89 -3.33 -6.18 15.94
N TYR A 90 -4.49 -6.06 15.33
CA TYR A 90 -5.65 -5.39 15.92
C TYR A 90 -6.13 -6.06 17.21
N LEU A 91 -6.31 -7.38 17.19
CA LEU A 91 -6.69 -8.15 18.39
C LEU A 91 -5.59 -8.11 19.45
N GLY A 92 -4.34 -8.17 19.06
CA GLY A 92 -3.18 -8.03 19.95
C GLY A 92 -3.14 -6.67 20.64
N GLY A 93 -3.43 -5.60 19.88
CA GLY A 93 -3.56 -4.24 20.43
C GLY A 93 -4.71 -4.12 21.43
N LEU A 94 -5.88 -4.70 21.10
CA LEU A 94 -7.03 -4.73 22.00
C LEU A 94 -6.78 -5.51 23.31
N MET A 95 -6.14 -6.69 23.20
CA MET A 95 -5.90 -7.57 24.36
C MET A 95 -4.72 -7.09 25.22
N GLY A 96 -3.74 -6.45 24.58
CA GLY A 96 -2.55 -5.90 25.25
C GLY A 96 -2.71 -4.45 25.70
N GLU A 97 -3.91 -3.86 25.54
CA GLU A 97 -4.19 -2.45 25.82
C GLU A 97 -3.16 -1.51 25.14
N ASN A 98 -2.71 -1.90 23.93
CA ASN A 98 -1.77 -1.11 23.12
C ASN A 98 -2.55 -0.38 22.02
N ASP A 99 -2.89 0.88 22.30
CA ASP A 99 -3.67 1.72 21.40
C ASP A 99 -2.94 2.02 20.09
N GLU A 100 -1.60 2.15 20.11
CA GLU A 100 -0.81 2.38 18.90
C GLU A 100 -0.90 1.18 17.94
N LEU A 101 -0.65 -0.04 18.45
CA LEU A 101 -0.75 -1.26 17.63
C LEU A 101 -2.16 -1.46 17.07
N ARG A 102 -3.18 -1.15 17.88
CA ARG A 102 -4.59 -1.24 17.47
C ARG A 102 -4.87 -0.24 16.34
N GLN A 103 -4.44 1.01 16.49
CA GLN A 103 -4.67 2.06 15.49
C GLN A 103 -3.94 1.76 14.18
N VAL A 104 -2.65 1.41 14.22
CA VAL A 104 -1.89 1.04 13.03
C VAL A 104 -2.55 -0.12 12.28
N SER A 105 -3.04 -1.12 13.03
CA SER A 105 -3.72 -2.26 12.42
C SER A 105 -5.09 -1.89 11.83
N HIS A 106 -5.80 -0.95 12.44
CA HIS A 106 -7.05 -0.40 11.92
C HIS A 106 -6.80 0.35 10.61
N ASP A 107 -5.81 1.25 10.59
CA ASP A 107 -5.45 2.03 9.40
C ASP A 107 -4.98 1.12 8.26
N LEU A 108 -4.27 0.03 8.58
CA LEU A 108 -3.90 -0.98 7.58
C LEU A 108 -5.13 -1.68 6.99
N ILE A 109 -6.10 -2.07 7.81
CA ILE A 109 -7.35 -2.71 7.34
C ILE A 109 -8.11 -1.74 6.42
N GLU A 110 -8.23 -0.49 6.82
CA GLU A 110 -8.95 0.54 6.07
C GLU A 110 -8.25 0.86 4.75
N ALA A 111 -6.93 1.08 4.78
CA ALA A 111 -6.13 1.34 3.59
C ALA A 111 -6.20 0.18 2.59
N GLN A 112 -6.13 -1.06 3.05
CA GLN A 112 -6.24 -2.22 2.16
C GLN A 112 -7.65 -2.41 1.60
N ALA A 113 -8.69 -2.09 2.37
CA ALA A 113 -10.06 -2.09 1.86
C ALA A 113 -10.23 -1.05 0.75
N LEU A 114 -9.78 0.19 0.97
CA LEU A 114 -9.81 1.26 -0.01
C LEU A 114 -8.99 0.91 -1.26
N ASN A 115 -7.75 0.43 -1.07
CA ASN A 115 -6.87 0.00 -2.16
C ASN A 115 -7.52 -1.10 -3.01
N THR A 116 -8.12 -2.09 -2.36
CA THR A 116 -8.81 -3.20 -3.06
C THR A 116 -9.98 -2.69 -3.89
N ILE A 117 -10.80 -1.80 -3.34
CA ILE A 117 -11.92 -1.20 -4.05
C ILE A 117 -11.43 -0.43 -5.28
N LEU A 118 -10.47 0.49 -5.10
CA LEU A 118 -9.96 1.33 -6.17
C LEU A 118 -9.25 0.50 -7.26
N THR A 119 -8.40 -0.45 -6.87
CA THR A 119 -7.72 -1.35 -7.81
C THR A 119 -8.71 -2.13 -8.65
N ASN A 120 -9.75 -2.73 -8.04
CA ASN A 120 -10.75 -3.48 -8.79
C ASN A 120 -11.62 -2.60 -9.69
N LEU A 121 -11.96 -1.38 -9.26
CA LEU A 121 -12.68 -0.42 -10.11
C LEU A 121 -11.84 -0.05 -11.35
N LEU A 122 -10.54 0.19 -11.16
CA LEU A 122 -9.62 0.49 -12.27
C LEU A 122 -9.44 -0.70 -13.19
N LYS A 123 -9.30 -1.91 -12.66
CA LYS A 123 -9.24 -3.16 -13.45
C LYS A 123 -10.47 -3.34 -14.34
N VAL A 124 -11.65 -3.14 -13.77
CA VAL A 124 -12.92 -3.23 -14.52
C VAL A 124 -13.03 -2.12 -15.56
N ALA A 125 -12.55 -0.92 -15.27
CA ALA A 125 -12.60 0.20 -16.21
C ALA A 125 -11.59 0.02 -17.37
N ALA A 126 -10.37 -0.44 -17.09
CA ALA A 126 -9.33 -0.63 -18.09
C ALA A 126 -9.54 -1.88 -18.95
N GLN A 127 -10.00 -2.99 -18.34
CA GLN A 127 -10.17 -4.30 -18.98
C GLN A 127 -8.91 -4.77 -19.74
N ASP A 128 -7.75 -4.41 -19.24
CA ASP A 128 -6.47 -4.65 -19.87
C ASP A 128 -6.02 -6.11 -19.75
N GLN A 129 -5.11 -6.54 -20.64
CA GLN A 129 -4.55 -7.89 -20.65
C GLN A 129 -3.08 -7.86 -20.25
N GLY A 130 -2.70 -8.81 -19.39
CA GLY A 130 -1.32 -9.06 -19.02
C GLY A 130 -0.51 -9.81 -20.08
N PRO A 131 0.79 -9.99 -19.86
CA PRO A 131 1.65 -10.78 -20.76
C PRO A 131 1.13 -12.20 -20.95
N ASN A 132 0.61 -12.82 -19.88
CA ASN A 132 0.00 -14.17 -19.90
C ASN A 132 -1.40 -14.22 -20.55
N SER A 133 -1.86 -13.13 -21.15
CA SER A 133 -3.20 -12.96 -21.73
C SER A 133 -4.36 -13.02 -20.72
N GLU A 134 -4.10 -13.02 -19.43
CA GLU A 134 -5.14 -12.88 -18.40
C GLU A 134 -5.72 -11.47 -18.40
N ARG A 135 -7.05 -11.40 -18.19
CA ARG A 135 -7.76 -10.12 -18.15
C ARG A 135 -7.59 -9.40 -16.82
N PHE A 136 -7.81 -8.10 -16.86
CA PHE A 136 -7.77 -7.23 -15.68
C PHE A 136 -6.36 -7.12 -15.08
N ALA A 137 -5.33 -7.01 -15.93
CA ALA A 137 -3.95 -6.87 -15.50
C ALA A 137 -3.69 -5.51 -14.84
N TRP A 138 -4.08 -4.41 -15.49
CA TRP A 138 -3.81 -3.06 -15.00
C TRP A 138 -4.87 -2.55 -14.01
N PRO A 139 -4.44 -1.93 -12.88
CA PRO A 139 -3.10 -1.91 -12.31
C PRO A 139 -2.79 -3.21 -11.53
N SER A 140 -1.50 -3.44 -11.21
CA SER A 140 -1.09 -4.59 -10.41
C SER A 140 -1.62 -4.51 -8.97
N GLY A 141 -2.52 -5.46 -8.62
CA GLY A 141 -3.09 -5.54 -7.27
C GLY A 141 -2.08 -5.93 -6.22
N HIS A 142 -1.19 -6.90 -6.49
CA HIS A 142 -0.15 -7.32 -5.56
C HIS A 142 0.83 -6.20 -5.24
N THR A 143 1.24 -5.45 -6.26
CA THR A 143 2.10 -4.27 -6.06
C THR A 143 1.42 -3.19 -5.25
N SER A 144 0.17 -2.83 -5.59
CA SER A 144 -0.54 -1.79 -4.85
C SER A 144 -0.76 -2.16 -3.38
N THR A 145 -1.10 -3.42 -3.09
CA THR A 145 -1.26 -3.95 -1.74
C THR A 145 0.04 -3.87 -0.93
N ALA A 146 1.17 -4.35 -1.49
CA ALA A 146 2.47 -4.30 -0.82
C ALA A 146 2.93 -2.86 -0.54
N VAL A 147 2.74 -1.95 -1.50
CA VAL A 147 3.11 -0.54 -1.34
C VAL A 147 2.18 0.18 -0.37
N THR A 148 0.87 -0.13 -0.36
CA THR A 148 -0.07 0.40 0.63
C THR A 148 0.37 0.05 2.04
N PHE A 149 0.72 -1.21 2.29
CA PHE A 149 1.24 -1.67 3.57
C PHE A 149 2.50 -0.90 3.99
N ALA A 150 3.46 -0.76 3.06
CA ALA A 150 4.69 -0.02 3.29
C ALA A 150 4.42 1.46 3.61
N ALA A 151 3.48 2.10 2.89
CA ALA A 151 3.15 3.50 3.07
C ALA A 151 2.49 3.78 4.42
N VAL A 152 1.54 2.94 4.85
CA VAL A 152 0.93 3.07 6.18
C VAL A 152 1.99 2.95 7.28
N LEU A 153 2.84 1.93 7.23
CA LEU A 153 3.88 1.73 8.24
C LEU A 153 4.96 2.82 8.20
N GLN A 154 5.27 3.36 7.02
CA GLN A 154 6.15 4.53 6.90
C GLN A 154 5.55 5.77 7.55
N GLU A 155 4.27 6.03 7.39
CA GLU A 155 3.62 7.20 8.00
C GLU A 155 3.53 7.07 9.52
N HIS A 156 3.37 5.87 10.07
CA HIS A 156 3.37 5.64 11.52
C HIS A 156 4.75 5.62 12.13
N TYR A 157 5.68 4.89 11.51
CA TYR A 157 6.99 4.59 12.12
C TYR A 157 8.17 5.31 11.45
N GLY A 158 7.91 6.05 10.36
CA GLY A 158 8.94 6.79 9.64
C GLY A 158 9.75 5.95 8.63
N TRP A 159 10.76 6.58 8.03
CA TRP A 159 11.52 6.01 6.92
C TRP A 159 12.33 4.76 7.28
N TRP A 160 12.70 4.58 8.51
CA TRP A 160 13.41 3.37 8.94
C TRP A 160 12.56 2.09 8.80
N ALA A 161 11.24 2.20 8.94
CA ALA A 161 10.30 1.12 8.65
C ALA A 161 9.91 1.09 7.16
N GLY A 162 9.71 2.28 6.56
CA GLY A 162 9.31 2.39 5.16
C GLY A 162 10.34 1.85 4.18
N VAL A 163 11.62 2.19 4.31
CA VAL A 163 12.66 1.79 3.35
C VAL A 163 12.74 0.27 3.16
N PRO A 164 12.85 -0.58 4.20
CA PRO A 164 12.89 -2.02 4.01
C PRO A 164 11.58 -2.57 3.41
N LEU A 165 10.42 -2.00 3.75
CA LEU A 165 9.14 -2.44 3.21
C LEU A 165 8.95 -2.05 1.74
N TYR A 166 9.42 -0.87 1.33
CA TYR A 166 9.46 -0.52 -0.09
C TYR A 166 10.44 -1.37 -0.89
N ALA A 167 11.56 -1.78 -0.29
CA ALA A 167 12.46 -2.73 -0.93
C ALA A 167 11.78 -4.11 -1.14
N LEU A 168 11.00 -4.58 -0.16
CA LEU A 168 10.17 -5.78 -0.31
C LEU A 168 9.08 -5.60 -1.37
N SER A 169 8.43 -4.43 -1.42
CA SER A 169 7.45 -4.13 -2.47
C SER A 169 8.10 -4.14 -3.86
N GLY A 170 9.31 -3.60 -3.99
CA GLY A 170 10.10 -3.68 -5.22
C GLY A 170 10.42 -5.12 -5.64
N PHE A 171 10.65 -6.00 -4.68
CA PHE A 171 10.81 -7.44 -4.95
C PHE A 171 9.50 -8.08 -5.43
N VAL A 172 8.35 -7.72 -4.85
CA VAL A 172 7.03 -8.16 -5.36
C VAL A 172 6.82 -7.66 -6.80
N MET A 173 7.15 -6.40 -7.10
CA MET A 173 7.07 -5.85 -8.46
C MET A 173 7.90 -6.66 -9.45
N TYR A 174 9.14 -6.95 -9.09
CA TYR A 174 10.05 -7.76 -9.91
C TYR A 174 9.47 -9.15 -10.18
N GLU A 175 8.98 -9.83 -9.15
CA GLU A 175 8.41 -11.16 -9.25
C GLU A 175 7.15 -11.20 -10.13
N ARG A 176 6.29 -10.17 -10.06
CA ARG A 176 5.11 -10.08 -10.94
C ARG A 176 5.46 -9.95 -12.42
N MET A 177 6.57 -9.30 -12.75
CA MET A 177 7.10 -9.23 -14.11
C MET A 177 7.82 -10.54 -14.50
N GLU A 178 8.66 -11.09 -13.61
CA GLU A 178 9.38 -12.35 -13.84
C GLU A 178 8.44 -13.53 -14.12
N THR A 179 7.26 -13.54 -13.53
CA THR A 179 6.25 -14.60 -13.74
C THR A 179 5.31 -14.33 -14.93
N GLY A 180 5.48 -13.21 -15.62
CA GLY A 180 4.63 -12.81 -16.76
C GLY A 180 3.18 -12.48 -16.37
N GLU A 181 2.92 -12.20 -15.09
CA GLU A 181 1.55 -11.87 -14.64
C GLU A 181 1.19 -10.41 -14.90
N HIS A 182 2.20 -9.53 -14.92
CA HIS A 182 2.00 -8.09 -15.08
C HIS A 182 3.09 -7.45 -15.93
N TRP A 183 2.67 -6.47 -16.73
CA TRP A 183 3.57 -5.56 -17.42
C TRP A 183 4.30 -4.62 -16.44
N ALA A 184 5.44 -4.08 -16.86
CA ALA A 184 6.14 -3.05 -16.08
C ALA A 184 5.25 -1.82 -15.82
N SER A 185 4.45 -1.43 -16.79
CA SER A 185 3.46 -0.34 -16.65
C SER A 185 2.43 -0.60 -15.55
N ASP A 186 1.98 -1.87 -15.38
CA ASP A 186 0.98 -2.25 -14.37
C ASP A 186 1.53 -2.09 -12.95
N VAL A 187 2.78 -2.49 -12.73
CA VAL A 187 3.43 -2.39 -11.41
C VAL A 187 3.79 -0.96 -11.07
N ILE A 188 4.18 -0.13 -12.05
CA ILE A 188 4.47 1.29 -11.84
C ILE A 188 3.23 2.02 -11.32
N PHE A 189 2.10 1.87 -12.00
CA PHE A 189 0.88 2.53 -11.55
C PHE A 189 0.34 1.92 -10.25
N GLY A 190 0.43 0.60 -10.10
CA GLY A 190 0.09 -0.09 -8.85
C GLY A 190 0.86 0.48 -7.65
N ALA A 191 2.16 0.76 -7.81
CA ALA A 191 2.97 1.38 -6.76
C ALA A 191 2.51 2.81 -6.43
N ALA A 192 2.23 3.63 -7.45
CA ALA A 192 1.72 4.98 -7.24
C ALA A 192 0.36 5.00 -6.52
N LEU A 193 -0.55 4.11 -6.92
CA LEU A 193 -1.85 3.95 -6.28
C LEU A 193 -1.70 3.51 -4.81
N GLY A 194 -0.91 2.46 -4.56
CA GLY A 194 -0.72 1.94 -3.21
C GLY A 194 -0.09 2.98 -2.27
N TYR A 195 0.89 3.73 -2.75
CA TYR A 195 1.51 4.80 -1.97
C TYR A 195 0.50 5.90 -1.59
N THR A 196 -0.29 6.37 -2.56
CA THR A 196 -1.26 7.44 -2.31
C THR A 196 -2.36 7.00 -1.35
N VAL A 197 -2.88 5.78 -1.50
CA VAL A 197 -3.90 5.22 -0.61
C VAL A 197 -3.36 5.07 0.82
N GLY A 198 -2.23 4.38 1.00
CA GLY A 198 -1.66 4.14 2.32
C GLY A 198 -1.30 5.43 3.06
N ARG A 199 -0.73 6.40 2.33
CA ARG A 199 -0.42 7.73 2.86
C ARG A 199 -1.69 8.50 3.27
N THR A 200 -2.75 8.44 2.48
CA THR A 200 -4.00 9.17 2.75
C THR A 200 -4.64 8.68 4.04
N VAL A 201 -4.89 7.39 4.15
CA VAL A 201 -5.52 6.79 5.32
C VAL A 201 -4.69 7.03 6.59
N ALA A 202 -3.40 6.71 6.56
CA ALA A 202 -2.54 6.88 7.74
C ALA A 202 -2.36 8.33 8.20
N LYS A 203 -2.53 9.31 7.29
CA LYS A 203 -2.52 10.73 7.65
C LYS A 203 -3.84 11.21 8.20
N GLY A 204 -4.96 10.73 7.66
CA GLY A 204 -6.30 11.14 8.10
C GLY A 204 -6.56 10.83 9.58
N HIS A 205 -5.90 9.79 10.12
CA HIS A 205 -6.09 9.35 11.50
C HIS A 205 -5.05 9.88 12.51
N LYS A 206 -4.12 10.74 12.07
CA LYS A 206 -3.18 11.36 13.02
C LYS A 206 -3.89 12.38 13.88
N PRO A 207 -3.71 12.33 15.21
CA PRO A 207 -4.34 13.29 16.10
C PRO A 207 -3.84 14.72 15.79
N GLU A 208 -4.76 15.58 15.39
CA GLU A 208 -4.49 17.00 15.20
C GLU A 208 -5.10 17.83 16.33
N ILE A 209 -4.32 18.78 16.84
CA ILE A 209 -4.79 19.79 17.79
C ILE A 209 -4.61 21.16 17.14
N PHE A 210 -5.68 21.90 16.92
CA PHE A 210 -5.68 23.21 16.25
C PHE A 210 -5.01 23.22 14.87
N GLY A 211 -5.18 22.15 14.07
CA GLY A 211 -4.55 22.01 12.75
C GLY A 211 -3.04 21.81 12.81
N MET A 212 -2.54 21.32 13.94
CA MET A 212 -1.15 20.89 14.14
C MET A 212 -1.12 19.40 14.44
N GLU A 213 -0.27 18.67 13.72
CA GLU A 213 -0.01 17.26 13.95
C GLU A 213 0.62 17.04 15.31
N VAL A 214 0.08 16.13 16.12
CA VAL A 214 0.64 15.75 17.43
C VAL A 214 1.58 14.58 17.21
N VAL A 215 2.87 14.82 17.34
CA VAL A 215 3.91 13.80 17.20
C VAL A 215 4.51 13.49 18.56
N PRO A 216 4.35 12.28 19.10
CA PRO A 216 5.07 11.85 20.28
C PRO A 216 6.57 11.77 19.97
N PHE A 217 7.42 12.28 20.85
CA PHE A 217 8.85 12.12 20.72
C PHE A 217 9.47 11.59 22.02
N ILE A 218 10.51 10.77 21.85
CA ILE A 218 11.34 10.27 22.94
C ILE A 218 12.77 10.66 22.62
N ASP A 219 13.40 11.45 23.49
CA ASP A 219 14.83 11.71 23.42
C ASP A 219 15.56 10.83 24.47
N PRO A 220 16.22 9.74 24.02
CA PRO A 220 16.91 8.83 24.95
C PRO A 220 18.12 9.45 25.61
N GLN A 221 18.71 10.53 25.06
CA GLN A 221 19.88 11.19 25.61
C GLN A 221 19.51 12.16 26.76
N MET A 222 18.37 12.84 26.59
CA MET A 222 17.84 13.74 27.60
C MET A 222 16.87 13.07 28.57
N GLN A 223 16.54 11.80 28.37
CA GLN A 223 15.51 11.05 29.11
C GLN A 223 14.16 11.79 29.21
N VAL A 224 13.80 12.45 28.13
CA VAL A 224 12.55 13.21 28.01
C VAL A 224 11.65 12.54 26.97
N ALA A 225 10.41 12.31 27.37
CA ALA A 225 9.33 11.97 26.46
C ALA A 225 8.31 13.11 26.45
N GLY A 226 7.80 13.45 25.27
CA GLY A 226 6.87 14.57 25.14
C GLY A 226 6.01 14.48 23.89
N LEU A 227 5.15 15.49 23.69
CA LEU A 227 4.36 15.67 22.51
C LEU A 227 4.85 16.91 21.77
N SER A 228 5.17 16.77 20.50
CA SER A 228 5.50 17.88 19.60
C SER A 228 4.27 18.24 18.78
N LEU A 229 4.01 19.54 18.67
CA LEU A 229 2.97 20.06 17.76
C LEU A 229 3.67 20.61 16.52
N THR A 230 3.47 19.95 15.39
CA THR A 230 4.10 20.33 14.11
C THR A 230 3.05 20.80 13.13
N LYS A 231 3.20 22.01 12.61
CA LYS A 231 2.38 22.50 11.52
C LYS A 231 3.18 22.41 10.22
N ARG A 232 2.67 21.64 9.27
CA ARG A 232 3.18 21.67 7.89
C ARG A 232 2.55 22.86 7.17
N PHE A 233 3.37 23.73 6.62
CA PHE A 233 2.96 24.88 5.81
C PHE A 233 2.98 24.50 4.33
#